data_c9239263537cdba13fed54759d2fcf7c
#
_entry.id   c9239263537cdba13fed54759d2fcf7c
#
_cell.length_a   1.000
_cell.length_b   1.000
_cell.length_c   1.000
_cell.angle_alpha   90.00
_cell.angle_beta   90.00
_cell.angle_gamma   90.00
#
_symmetry.space_group_name_H-M   'P 1'
#
loop_
_entity.id
_entity.type
_entity.pdbx_description
1 polymer ?
#
loop_
_entity_poly.entity_id
_entity_poly.type
_entity_poly.pdbx_seq_one_letter_code
_entity_poly.pdbx_strand_id
1 'polypeptide(L)'
;MPTQCCRSSLKCAQILPIAKQEAEVVGHVPEMLWSYKFEETSTAKIRKALGLEDAERGSRVLYIIVFRKLIPITTLSGMEFLSAWWQIALCRCHYALWKNGVRHRDASPSNFMVYQLGDLWIGVLNDYDLSSTQDDSPSGLERTGTVPFMALELLTKKAIAGQVEHLYQHDAESFIWVLTWVCLRYEEGKLLSKPRPLEQWLGVDAIGCRKEKNDFLLAGLCDEDLRPSRSHQDTWVIARKCLVAIWSHNGPDGPTKMVDDEVFRLWLKAHVPKHLHGGVILPAK
;
A
#
# COMPACT_ATOMS: atom_id res chain seq x y z
N MET A 1 -21.35 14.84 -2.12
CA MET A 1 -20.20 13.92 -1.91
C MET A 1 -19.61 14.17 -0.54
N PRO A 2 -19.47 13.20 0.35
CA PRO A 2 -18.81 13.41 1.62
C PRO A 2 -17.33 13.67 1.37
N THR A 3 -16.81 14.75 1.90
CA THR A 3 -15.46 15.24 1.72
C THR A 3 -14.44 14.38 2.45
N GLN A 4 -13.28 14.22 1.86
CA GLN A 4 -12.16 13.34 2.20
C GLN A 4 -11.75 13.30 3.71
N CYS A 5 -11.92 14.38 4.44
CA CYS A 5 -11.51 14.49 5.85
C CYS A 5 -12.47 13.81 6.87
N CYS A 6 -13.74 13.53 6.48
CA CYS A 6 -14.65 12.72 7.32
C CYS A 6 -14.47 11.21 7.09
N ARG A 7 -13.77 10.82 6.01
CA ARG A 7 -13.63 9.42 5.64
C ARG A 7 -12.60 8.67 6.49
N SER A 8 -11.52 9.30 6.92
CA SER A 8 -10.41 8.62 7.62
C SER A 8 -10.82 8.00 8.97
N SER A 9 -11.50 8.74 9.82
CA SER A 9 -11.94 8.19 11.12
C SER A 9 -13.09 7.18 10.97
N LEU A 10 -13.97 7.37 9.97
CA LEU A 10 -15.03 6.42 9.63
C LEU A 10 -14.43 5.12 9.05
N LYS A 11 -13.41 5.20 8.21
CA LYS A 11 -12.76 4.03 7.60
C LYS A 11 -11.96 3.22 8.61
N CYS A 12 -11.18 3.84 9.49
CA CYS A 12 -10.57 3.13 10.61
C CYS A 12 -11.62 2.44 11.47
N ALA A 13 -12.77 3.08 11.74
CA ALA A 13 -13.85 2.48 12.50
C ALA A 13 -14.54 1.31 11.78
N GLN A 14 -14.55 1.30 10.44
CA GLN A 14 -15.06 0.18 9.63
C GLN A 14 -14.09 -0.99 9.55
N ILE A 15 -12.79 -0.70 9.48
CA ILE A 15 -11.72 -1.70 9.37
C ILE A 15 -11.46 -2.39 10.71
N LEU A 16 -11.54 -1.66 11.83
CA LEU A 16 -11.30 -2.20 13.17
C LEU A 16 -12.19 -3.41 13.55
N PRO A 17 -13.50 -3.45 13.24
CA PRO A 17 -14.31 -4.64 13.47
C PRO A 17 -13.85 -5.87 12.68
N ILE A 18 -13.45 -5.68 11.41
CA ILE A 18 -12.91 -6.74 10.57
C ILE A 18 -11.58 -7.23 11.15
N ALA A 19 -10.70 -6.30 11.50
CA ALA A 19 -9.40 -6.60 12.10
C ALA A 19 -9.52 -7.36 13.44
N LYS A 20 -10.59 -7.16 14.19
CA LYS A 20 -10.84 -7.87 15.47
C LYS A 20 -11.42 -9.27 15.27
N GLN A 21 -12.12 -9.51 14.17
CA GLN A 21 -12.73 -10.81 13.86
C GLN A 21 -11.76 -11.77 13.19
N GLU A 22 -10.85 -11.24 12.38
CA GLU A 22 -9.87 -12.02 11.64
C GLU A 22 -8.57 -12.13 12.42
N ALA A 23 -8.31 -13.30 13.02
CA ALA A 23 -7.08 -13.56 13.79
C ALA A 23 -5.80 -13.25 12.99
N GLU A 24 -5.88 -13.32 11.68
CA GLU A 24 -4.77 -13.02 10.77
C GLU A 24 -4.48 -11.53 10.62
N VAL A 25 -5.45 -10.66 10.86
CA VAL A 25 -5.34 -9.20 10.72
C VAL A 25 -4.96 -8.52 12.03
N VAL A 26 -5.23 -9.18 13.16
CA VAL A 26 -4.91 -8.63 14.49
C VAL A 26 -3.43 -8.26 14.62
N GLY A 27 -3.17 -7.01 14.98
CA GLY A 27 -1.81 -6.47 15.14
C GLY A 27 -1.13 -6.01 13.85
N HIS A 28 -1.73 -6.25 12.68
CA HIS A 28 -1.21 -5.84 11.38
C HIS A 28 -1.91 -4.60 10.79
N VAL A 29 -2.82 -4.00 11.54
CA VAL A 29 -3.46 -2.69 11.28
C VAL A 29 -3.14 -1.72 12.41
N PRO A 30 -3.24 -0.39 12.19
CA PRO A 30 -2.96 0.59 13.23
C PRO A 30 -3.82 0.40 14.47
N GLU A 31 -3.21 0.34 15.64
CA GLU A 31 -3.93 0.29 16.93
C GLU A 31 -4.30 1.71 17.35
N MET A 32 -5.59 2.03 17.28
CA MET A 32 -6.10 3.31 17.76
C MET A 32 -6.21 3.27 19.29
N LEU A 33 -5.46 4.13 19.96
CA LEU A 33 -5.43 4.26 21.41
C LEU A 33 -6.50 5.21 21.93
N TRP A 34 -6.77 6.28 21.18
CA TRP A 34 -7.72 7.31 21.56
C TRP A 34 -8.17 8.11 20.34
N SER A 35 -9.40 8.64 20.37
CA SER A 35 -9.89 9.57 19.38
C SER A 35 -10.86 10.57 20.00
N TYR A 36 -10.88 11.78 19.47
CA TYR A 36 -11.81 12.83 19.85
C TYR A 36 -12.32 13.58 18.63
N LYS A 37 -13.62 13.80 18.56
CA LYS A 37 -14.32 14.53 17.50
C LYS A 37 -14.79 15.89 18.04
N PHE A 38 -14.38 16.97 17.42
CA PHE A 38 -14.80 18.31 17.78
C PHE A 38 -16.14 18.64 17.10
N GLU A 39 -17.25 18.30 17.74
CA GLU A 39 -18.59 18.51 17.17
C GLU A 39 -18.89 19.99 16.86
N GLU A 40 -18.32 20.92 17.65
CA GLU A 40 -18.54 22.37 17.50
C GLU A 40 -17.78 23.02 16.34
N THR A 41 -16.75 22.36 15.79
CA THR A 41 -15.85 22.93 14.77
C THR A 41 -16.03 22.28 13.40
N SER A 42 -17.26 22.22 12.89
CA SER A 42 -17.46 21.75 11.52
C SER A 42 -17.41 22.89 10.50
N THR A 43 -16.92 22.60 9.28
CA THR A 43 -16.94 23.60 8.21
C THR A 43 -18.35 24.02 7.82
N ALA A 44 -19.37 23.18 8.06
CA ALA A 44 -20.78 23.55 7.90
C ALA A 44 -21.17 24.62 8.92
N LYS A 45 -20.84 24.45 10.21
CA LYS A 45 -21.11 25.44 11.27
C LYS A 45 -20.39 26.76 11.01
N ILE A 46 -19.12 26.69 10.57
CA ILE A 46 -18.34 27.88 10.22
C ILE A 46 -18.99 28.62 9.04
N ARG A 47 -19.35 27.92 7.96
CA ARG A 47 -20.04 28.54 6.82
C ARG A 47 -21.37 29.18 7.23
N LYS A 48 -22.16 28.47 8.04
CA LYS A 48 -23.41 29.01 8.56
C LYS A 48 -23.18 30.32 9.36
N ALA A 49 -22.19 30.33 10.24
CA ALA A 49 -21.83 31.52 11.01
C ALA A 49 -21.37 32.71 10.13
N LEU A 50 -20.81 32.42 8.95
CA LEU A 50 -20.38 33.41 7.97
C LEU A 50 -21.46 33.78 6.94
N GLY A 51 -22.69 33.24 7.08
CA GLY A 51 -23.76 33.45 6.10
C GLY A 51 -23.54 32.80 4.73
N LEU A 52 -22.63 31.85 4.64
CA LEU A 52 -22.27 31.11 3.42
C LEU A 52 -22.98 29.76 3.40
N GLU A 53 -24.29 29.77 3.22
CA GLU A 53 -25.11 28.54 3.18
C GLU A 53 -25.07 27.88 1.80
N ASP A 54 -23.95 27.27 1.44
CA ASP A 54 -23.84 26.46 0.22
C ASP A 54 -24.06 24.99 0.61
N ALA A 55 -25.31 24.53 0.46
CA ALA A 55 -25.77 23.22 0.94
C ALA A 55 -25.10 22.02 0.25
N GLU A 56 -24.46 22.21 -0.92
CA GLU A 56 -23.85 21.14 -1.70
C GLU A 56 -22.40 20.78 -1.29
N ARG A 57 -21.77 21.61 -0.48
CA ARG A 57 -20.40 21.33 -0.01
C ARG A 57 -20.42 20.53 1.27
N GLY A 58 -19.90 19.31 1.21
CA GLY A 58 -19.79 18.42 2.37
C GLY A 58 -19.19 19.09 3.61
N SER A 59 -19.58 18.65 4.79
CA SER A 59 -19.07 19.15 6.07
C SER A 59 -17.78 18.43 6.45
N ARG A 60 -16.76 19.18 6.86
CA ARG A 60 -15.54 18.67 7.49
C ARG A 60 -15.63 18.91 8.99
N VAL A 61 -15.22 17.91 9.76
CA VAL A 61 -15.15 17.99 11.22
C VAL A 61 -13.72 17.73 11.64
N LEU A 62 -13.25 18.41 12.65
CA LEU A 62 -11.92 18.16 13.21
C LEU A 62 -11.96 16.93 14.09
N TYR A 63 -11.01 16.01 13.86
CA TYR A 63 -10.74 14.85 14.70
C TYR A 63 -9.30 14.89 15.19
N ILE A 64 -9.07 14.41 16.39
CA ILE A 64 -7.75 14.01 16.87
C ILE A 64 -7.80 12.49 17.05
N ILE A 65 -6.87 11.78 16.42
CA ILE A 65 -6.74 10.33 16.56
C ILE A 65 -5.32 10.06 17.03
N VAL A 66 -5.19 9.24 18.08
CA VAL A 66 -3.91 8.82 18.61
C VAL A 66 -3.75 7.34 18.34
N PHE A 67 -2.75 6.98 17.58
CA PHE A 67 -2.36 5.61 17.30
C PHE A 67 -1.14 5.19 18.12
N ARG A 68 -0.97 3.88 18.31
CA ARG A 68 0.31 3.34 18.77
C ARG A 68 1.42 3.83 17.85
N LYS A 69 2.55 4.25 18.43
CA LYS A 69 3.71 4.67 17.65
C LYS A 69 4.23 3.49 16.82
N LEU A 70 4.33 3.72 15.52
CA LEU A 70 4.93 2.82 14.55
C LEU A 70 6.21 3.47 14.00
N ILE A 71 7.10 2.66 13.44
CA ILE A 71 8.29 3.13 12.74
C ILE A 71 8.25 2.68 11.28
N PRO A 72 8.84 3.43 10.34
CA PRO A 72 8.82 3.06 8.92
C PRO A 72 9.49 1.71 8.67
N ILE A 73 8.91 0.86 7.81
CA ILE A 73 9.50 -0.42 7.42
C ILE A 73 10.89 -0.26 6.80
N THR A 74 11.16 0.90 6.20
CA THR A 74 12.44 1.24 5.59
C THR A 74 13.61 1.33 6.59
N THR A 75 13.34 1.30 7.90
CA THR A 75 14.38 1.21 8.94
C THR A 75 14.95 -0.21 9.08
N LEU A 76 14.25 -1.21 8.56
CA LEU A 76 14.68 -2.60 8.55
C LEU A 76 15.48 -2.94 7.30
N SER A 77 16.26 -4.02 7.37
CA SER A 77 17.08 -4.51 6.26
C SER A 77 16.98 -6.03 6.13
N GLY A 78 17.37 -6.55 4.99
CA GLY A 78 17.52 -7.99 4.74
C GLY A 78 16.27 -8.80 5.09
N MET A 79 16.45 -9.84 5.88
CA MET A 79 15.37 -10.77 6.24
C MET A 79 14.33 -10.18 7.20
N GLU A 80 14.70 -9.24 8.07
CA GLU A 80 13.73 -8.55 8.93
C GLU A 80 12.79 -7.69 8.09
N PHE A 81 13.33 -6.93 7.14
CA PHE A 81 12.52 -6.18 6.19
C PHE A 81 11.62 -7.09 5.36
N LEU A 82 12.17 -8.17 4.79
CA LEU A 82 11.39 -9.11 3.99
C LEU A 82 10.26 -9.76 4.79
N SER A 83 10.54 -10.16 6.02
CA SER A 83 9.54 -10.75 6.90
C SER A 83 8.41 -9.77 7.23
N ALA A 84 8.73 -8.52 7.58
CA ALA A 84 7.74 -7.50 7.86
C ALA A 84 6.92 -7.12 6.62
N TRP A 85 7.58 -6.94 5.46
CA TRP A 85 6.92 -6.71 4.18
C TRP A 85 5.96 -7.85 3.84
N TRP A 86 6.39 -9.08 4.05
CA TRP A 86 5.60 -10.27 3.78
C TRP A 86 4.36 -10.34 4.69
N GLN A 87 4.48 -10.00 5.96
CA GLN A 87 3.35 -9.91 6.90
C GLN A 87 2.31 -8.89 6.43
N ILE A 88 2.75 -7.75 5.87
CA ILE A 88 1.86 -6.70 5.34
C ILE A 88 1.20 -7.16 4.03
N ALA A 89 2.00 -7.65 3.08
CA ALA A 89 1.55 -7.99 1.72
C ALA A 89 0.62 -9.19 1.70
N LEU A 90 0.89 -10.17 2.57
CA LEU A 90 0.29 -11.46 2.49
C LEU A 90 -1.05 -11.63 3.16
N CYS A 91 -1.01 -12.53 4.00
CA CYS A 91 -2.11 -13.29 4.50
C CYS A 91 -2.84 -12.59 5.61
N ARG A 92 -2.10 -11.75 6.34
CA ARG A 92 -2.53 -11.38 7.66
C ARG A 92 -3.05 -9.97 7.74
N CYS A 93 -2.79 -9.17 6.70
CA CYS A 93 -3.36 -7.83 6.65
C CYS A 93 -4.07 -7.56 5.32
N HIS A 94 -3.31 -7.34 4.24
CA HIS A 94 -3.91 -6.82 3.01
C HIS A 94 -4.82 -7.83 2.30
N TYR A 95 -4.36 -9.07 2.09
CA TYR A 95 -5.16 -10.07 1.36
C TYR A 95 -6.40 -10.52 2.15
N ALA A 96 -6.29 -10.67 3.48
CA ALA A 96 -7.45 -10.94 4.32
C ALA A 96 -8.45 -9.79 4.31
N LEU A 97 -7.97 -8.54 4.42
CA LEU A 97 -8.82 -7.35 4.30
C LEU A 97 -9.48 -7.26 2.93
N TRP A 98 -8.75 -7.57 1.85
CA TRP A 98 -9.29 -7.61 0.50
C TRP A 98 -10.46 -8.60 0.36
N LYS A 99 -10.31 -9.82 0.88
CA LYS A 99 -11.38 -10.83 0.90
C LYS A 99 -12.62 -10.37 1.67
N ASN A 100 -12.42 -9.54 2.68
CA ASN A 100 -13.49 -8.91 3.47
C ASN A 100 -13.96 -7.56 2.89
N GLY A 101 -13.65 -7.30 1.62
CA GLY A 101 -14.15 -6.13 0.89
C GLY A 101 -13.42 -4.82 1.14
N VAL A 102 -12.31 -4.82 1.90
CA VAL A 102 -11.52 -3.61 2.15
C VAL A 102 -10.41 -3.48 1.10
N ARG A 103 -10.42 -2.39 0.34
CA ARG A 103 -9.44 -2.02 -0.69
C ARG A 103 -8.52 -0.93 -0.14
N HIS A 104 -7.22 -1.18 -0.01
CA HIS A 104 -6.31 -0.17 0.55
C HIS A 104 -6.02 0.96 -0.43
N ARG A 105 -5.64 0.66 -1.66
CA ARG A 105 -5.46 1.58 -2.80
C ARG A 105 -4.26 2.52 -2.73
N ASP A 106 -3.49 2.53 -1.65
CA ASP A 106 -2.28 3.35 -1.52
C ASP A 106 -1.13 2.60 -0.81
N ALA A 107 -0.75 1.46 -1.37
CA ALA A 107 0.44 0.75 -0.91
C ALA A 107 1.70 1.53 -1.31
N SER A 108 2.40 2.06 -0.33
CA SER A 108 3.63 2.85 -0.49
C SER A 108 4.58 2.64 0.70
N PRO A 109 5.89 2.94 0.58
CA PRO A 109 6.83 2.78 1.69
C PRO A 109 6.48 3.59 2.94
N SER A 110 5.79 4.72 2.78
CA SER A 110 5.32 5.56 3.89
C SER A 110 4.18 4.91 4.69
N ASN A 111 3.43 4.01 4.05
CA ASN A 111 2.28 3.33 4.65
C ASN A 111 2.63 1.93 5.17
N PHE A 112 3.85 1.47 4.93
CA PHE A 112 4.37 0.23 5.47
C PHE A 112 5.16 0.53 6.74
N MET A 113 4.58 0.15 7.87
CA MET A 113 5.11 0.45 9.19
C MET A 113 5.41 -0.84 9.95
N VAL A 114 6.17 -0.72 11.03
CA VAL A 114 6.47 -1.84 11.91
C VAL A 114 6.45 -1.41 13.38
N TYR A 115 6.27 -2.37 14.26
CA TYR A 115 6.59 -2.25 15.68
C TYR A 115 7.28 -3.52 16.18
N GLN A 116 7.99 -3.41 17.29
CA GLN A 116 8.69 -4.55 17.88
C GLN A 116 7.83 -5.20 18.97
N LEU A 117 7.76 -6.53 18.95
CA LEU A 117 7.13 -7.34 19.98
C LEU A 117 8.12 -8.45 20.41
N GLY A 118 8.76 -8.26 21.56
CA GLY A 118 9.91 -9.06 21.93
C GLY A 118 11.02 -8.90 20.91
N ASP A 119 11.52 -10.00 20.36
CA ASP A 119 12.57 -10.02 19.33
C ASP A 119 12.01 -9.99 17.90
N LEU A 120 10.68 -9.88 17.73
CA LEU A 120 10.02 -9.95 16.43
C LEU A 120 9.60 -8.58 15.94
N TRP A 121 9.83 -8.31 14.67
CA TRP A 121 9.25 -7.19 13.96
C TRP A 121 7.87 -7.57 13.38
N ILE A 122 6.87 -6.76 13.72
CA ILE A 122 5.49 -6.93 13.24
C ILE A 122 5.20 -5.87 12.19
N GLY A 123 4.88 -6.31 10.98
CA GLY A 123 4.49 -5.45 9.88
C GLY A 123 3.05 -4.95 10.03
N VAL A 124 2.84 -3.66 9.78
CA VAL A 124 1.55 -2.97 9.88
C VAL A 124 1.29 -2.20 8.59
N LEU A 125 0.16 -2.46 7.95
CA LEU A 125 -0.34 -1.62 6.88
C LEU A 125 -1.07 -0.43 7.49
N ASN A 126 -0.57 0.78 7.20
CA ASN A 126 -1.05 2.03 7.78
C ASN A 126 -1.75 2.89 6.73
N ASP A 127 -2.46 3.94 7.17
CA ASP A 127 -3.11 4.95 6.34
C ASP A 127 -4.21 4.39 5.42
N TYR A 128 -5.38 4.15 6.02
CA TYR A 128 -6.58 3.72 5.31
C TYR A 128 -7.45 4.87 4.77
N ASP A 129 -6.93 6.09 4.70
CA ASP A 129 -7.71 7.27 4.29
C ASP A 129 -8.24 7.16 2.86
N LEU A 130 -7.48 6.54 1.98
CA LEU A 130 -7.85 6.31 0.58
C LEU A 130 -8.53 4.95 0.34
N SER A 131 -8.68 4.13 1.38
CA SER A 131 -9.32 2.83 1.27
C SER A 131 -10.79 2.95 0.87
N SER A 132 -11.34 1.93 0.23
CA SER A 132 -12.77 1.79 -0.05
C SER A 132 -13.28 0.46 0.48
N THR A 133 -14.56 0.42 0.85
CA THR A 133 -15.29 -0.81 1.14
C THR A 133 -16.17 -1.18 -0.05
N GLN A 134 -16.66 -2.41 -0.09
CA GLN A 134 -17.59 -2.85 -1.16
C GLN A 134 -18.88 -2.01 -1.20
N ASP A 135 -19.29 -1.45 -0.06
CA ASP A 135 -20.49 -0.61 0.05
C ASP A 135 -20.24 0.85 -0.37
N ASP A 136 -18.98 1.25 -0.51
CA ASP A 136 -18.67 2.56 -1.09
C ASP A 136 -19.08 2.52 -2.57
N SER A 137 -20.11 3.26 -2.94
CA SER A 137 -20.45 3.48 -4.36
C SER A 137 -19.20 3.79 -5.13
N PRO A 138 -19.00 3.18 -6.31
CA PRO A 138 -17.85 3.49 -7.14
C PRO A 138 -17.95 4.93 -7.63
N SER A 139 -17.52 5.89 -6.82
CA SER A 139 -17.06 7.18 -7.33
C SER A 139 -15.73 6.90 -8.03
N GLY A 140 -15.80 6.06 -9.09
CA GLY A 140 -14.65 5.54 -9.83
C GLY A 140 -13.81 6.61 -10.54
N LEU A 141 -14.03 7.87 -10.22
CA LEU A 141 -13.36 9.02 -10.80
C LEU A 141 -12.17 9.52 -9.96
N GLU A 142 -12.05 9.11 -8.70
CA GLU A 142 -10.93 9.54 -7.87
C GLU A 142 -9.80 8.51 -7.94
N ARG A 143 -8.84 8.77 -8.81
CA ARG A 143 -7.56 8.09 -8.80
C ARG A 143 -6.81 8.50 -7.56
N THR A 144 -6.61 7.54 -6.67
CA THR A 144 -5.90 7.71 -5.41
C THR A 144 -4.66 6.83 -5.43
N GLY A 145 -3.61 7.23 -4.72
CA GLY A 145 -2.37 6.47 -4.57
C GLY A 145 -1.12 7.28 -4.93
N THR A 146 0.01 6.79 -4.47
CA THR A 146 1.34 7.38 -4.68
C THR A 146 1.91 6.91 -6.01
N VAL A 147 2.01 7.80 -7.00
CA VAL A 147 2.33 7.49 -8.41
C VAL A 147 3.46 6.49 -8.62
N PRO A 148 4.65 6.60 -8.01
CA PRO A 148 5.73 5.64 -8.17
C PRO A 148 5.39 4.20 -7.80
N PHE A 149 4.38 3.98 -6.97
CA PHE A 149 4.00 2.66 -6.48
C PHE A 149 2.71 2.12 -7.10
N MET A 150 1.95 2.94 -7.82
CA MET A 150 0.73 2.49 -8.50
C MET A 150 1.03 1.44 -9.58
N ALA A 151 0.12 0.48 -9.76
CA ALA A 151 0.21 -0.52 -10.83
C ALA A 151 0.24 0.10 -12.22
N LEU A 152 0.90 -0.56 -13.17
CA LEU A 152 1.04 -0.09 -14.56
C LEU A 152 -0.30 0.20 -15.23
N GLU A 153 -1.32 -0.62 -14.96
CA GLU A 153 -2.65 -0.42 -15.53
C GLU A 153 -3.31 0.87 -14.99
N LEU A 154 -3.10 1.17 -13.70
CA LEU A 154 -3.62 2.39 -13.07
C LEU A 154 -2.92 3.68 -13.54
N LEU A 155 -1.77 3.56 -14.20
CA LEU A 155 -1.02 4.67 -14.78
C LEU A 155 -1.38 4.95 -16.25
N THR A 156 -2.49 4.40 -16.75
CA THR A 156 -2.98 4.59 -18.11
C THR A 156 -3.96 5.78 -18.22
N LYS A 157 -4.13 6.30 -19.45
CA LYS A 157 -5.14 7.34 -19.73
C LYS A 157 -6.55 6.89 -19.36
N LYS A 158 -6.88 5.60 -19.58
CA LYS A 158 -8.18 5.02 -19.21
C LYS A 158 -8.39 5.05 -17.70
N ALA A 159 -7.37 4.67 -16.93
CA ALA A 159 -7.45 4.71 -15.47
C ALA A 159 -7.55 6.14 -14.93
N ILE A 160 -6.81 7.09 -15.55
CA ILE A 160 -6.92 8.52 -15.20
C ILE A 160 -8.35 9.05 -15.47
N ALA A 161 -9.02 8.54 -16.51
CA ALA A 161 -10.40 8.87 -16.82
C ALA A 161 -11.45 8.11 -15.97
N GLY A 162 -11.00 7.33 -14.95
CA GLY A 162 -11.89 6.56 -14.09
C GLY A 162 -12.53 5.32 -14.73
N GLN A 163 -11.95 4.83 -15.83
CA GLN A 163 -12.49 3.71 -16.62
C GLN A 163 -11.88 2.34 -16.28
N VAL A 164 -11.05 2.28 -15.25
CA VAL A 164 -10.40 1.05 -14.78
C VAL A 164 -10.86 0.75 -13.37
N GLU A 165 -11.43 -0.44 -13.18
CA GLU A 165 -11.78 -0.93 -11.86
C GLU A 165 -10.53 -1.28 -11.06
N HIS A 166 -10.53 -0.99 -9.75
CA HIS A 166 -9.43 -1.36 -8.87
C HIS A 166 -9.54 -2.83 -8.49
N LEU A 167 -8.58 -3.64 -8.93
CA LEU A 167 -8.49 -5.08 -8.68
C LEU A 167 -7.38 -5.40 -7.68
N TYR A 168 -7.42 -6.60 -7.10
CA TYR A 168 -6.37 -7.09 -6.18
C TYR A 168 -4.97 -7.04 -6.80
N GLN A 169 -4.85 -7.36 -8.08
CA GLN A 169 -3.58 -7.32 -8.79
C GLN A 169 -2.90 -5.94 -8.76
N HIS A 170 -3.68 -4.86 -8.66
CA HIS A 170 -3.12 -3.51 -8.60
C HIS A 170 -2.42 -3.25 -7.27
N ASP A 171 -3.01 -3.67 -6.15
CA ASP A 171 -2.36 -3.57 -4.86
C ASP A 171 -1.18 -4.55 -4.75
N ALA A 172 -1.33 -5.80 -5.26
CA ALA A 172 -0.24 -6.78 -5.31
C ALA A 172 0.98 -6.26 -6.09
N GLU A 173 0.76 -5.60 -7.23
CA GLU A 173 1.81 -4.94 -8.00
C GLU A 173 2.45 -3.80 -7.20
N SER A 174 1.65 -3.00 -6.50
CA SER A 174 2.16 -1.92 -5.66
C SER A 174 3.08 -2.44 -4.54
N PHE A 175 2.76 -3.57 -3.92
CA PHE A 175 3.63 -4.24 -2.94
C PHE A 175 4.98 -4.62 -3.54
N ILE A 176 5.01 -5.11 -4.78
CA ILE A 176 6.23 -5.48 -5.49
C ILE A 176 7.07 -4.24 -5.79
N TRP A 177 6.43 -3.13 -6.18
CA TRP A 177 7.14 -1.86 -6.39
C TRP A 177 7.74 -1.31 -5.10
N VAL A 178 7.06 -1.45 -3.96
CA VAL A 178 7.63 -1.07 -2.65
C VAL A 178 8.84 -1.93 -2.31
N LEU A 179 8.75 -3.26 -2.52
CA LEU A 179 9.87 -4.19 -2.31
C LEU A 179 11.09 -3.79 -3.16
N THR A 180 10.87 -3.55 -4.45
CA THR A 180 11.87 -3.09 -5.41
C THR A 180 12.52 -1.78 -4.98
N TRP A 181 11.70 -0.80 -4.62
CA TRP A 181 12.13 0.52 -4.18
C TRP A 181 13.05 0.48 -2.97
N VAL A 182 12.70 -0.31 -1.96
CA VAL A 182 13.50 -0.41 -0.74
C VAL A 182 14.82 -1.11 -1.02
N CYS A 183 14.82 -2.22 -1.77
CA CYS A 183 16.05 -2.94 -2.13
C CYS A 183 17.08 -2.09 -2.85
N LEU A 184 16.62 -1.16 -3.68
CA LEU A 184 17.50 -0.34 -4.53
C LEU A 184 17.88 1.02 -3.90
N ARG A 185 17.20 1.46 -2.86
CA ARG A 185 17.36 2.84 -2.38
C ARG A 185 17.73 2.97 -0.91
N TYR A 186 17.64 1.89 -0.13
CA TYR A 186 17.95 1.91 1.30
C TYR A 186 19.09 0.95 1.64
N GLU A 187 19.99 1.38 2.51
CA GLU A 187 21.07 0.57 3.08
C GLU A 187 21.02 0.73 4.60
N GLU A 188 20.90 -0.38 5.34
CA GLU A 188 20.84 -0.38 6.81
C GLU A 188 19.86 0.66 7.38
N GLY A 189 18.66 0.73 6.81
CA GLY A 189 17.61 1.65 7.23
C GLY A 189 17.79 3.11 6.81
N LYS A 190 18.81 3.42 6.02
CA LYS A 190 19.11 4.78 5.56
C LYS A 190 18.90 4.91 4.06
N LEU A 191 18.27 6.00 3.64
CA LEU A 191 18.14 6.33 2.24
C LEU A 191 19.51 6.63 1.64
N LEU A 192 19.87 5.97 0.53
CA LEU A 192 21.14 6.18 -0.16
C LEU A 192 21.33 7.63 -0.64
N SER A 193 22.58 8.08 -0.78
CA SER A 193 22.92 9.36 -1.39
C SER A 193 22.56 9.40 -2.88
N LYS A 194 22.39 10.61 -3.43
CA LYS A 194 22.16 10.78 -4.87
C LYS A 194 23.47 10.60 -5.66
N PRO A 195 23.42 10.09 -6.92
CA PRO A 195 22.23 9.62 -7.65
C PRO A 195 21.73 8.27 -7.12
N ARG A 196 20.42 8.07 -7.15
CA ARG A 196 19.75 6.85 -6.69
C ARG A 196 18.97 6.18 -7.81
N PRO A 197 18.88 4.86 -7.87
CA PRO A 197 17.97 4.20 -8.78
C PRO A 197 16.52 4.70 -8.64
N LEU A 198 15.78 4.72 -9.74
CA LEU A 198 14.36 5.09 -9.79
C LEU A 198 14.04 6.53 -9.34
N GLU A 199 15.02 7.42 -9.25
CA GLU A 199 14.79 8.83 -8.83
C GLU A 199 13.86 9.57 -9.80
N GLN A 200 13.97 9.26 -11.10
CA GLN A 200 13.14 9.85 -12.16
C GLN A 200 11.62 9.58 -11.97
N TRP A 201 11.24 8.48 -11.29
CA TRP A 201 9.83 8.19 -11.03
C TRP A 201 9.14 9.22 -10.16
N LEU A 202 9.91 9.98 -9.37
CA LEU A 202 9.39 11.04 -8.50
C LEU A 202 9.10 12.35 -9.25
N GLY A 203 9.75 12.56 -10.40
CA GLY A 203 9.71 13.83 -11.15
C GLY A 203 8.76 13.84 -12.33
N VAL A 204 8.05 12.73 -12.61
CA VAL A 204 7.19 12.58 -13.77
C VAL A 204 5.72 12.41 -13.37
N ASP A 205 4.83 12.71 -14.32
CA ASP A 205 3.41 12.41 -14.16
C ASP A 205 3.14 10.90 -14.27
N ALA A 206 1.90 10.52 -14.17
CA ALA A 206 1.50 9.11 -14.20
C ALA A 206 1.86 8.40 -15.52
N ILE A 207 1.66 9.06 -16.63
CA ILE A 207 1.97 8.47 -17.95
C ILE A 207 3.49 8.35 -18.11
N GLY A 208 4.23 9.35 -17.67
CA GLY A 208 5.69 9.31 -17.61
C GLY A 208 6.19 8.19 -16.70
N CYS A 209 5.65 8.06 -15.50
CA CYS A 209 6.02 7.01 -14.56
C CYS A 209 5.73 5.60 -15.12
N ARG A 210 4.62 5.42 -15.86
CA ARG A 210 4.34 4.17 -16.55
C ARG A 210 5.41 3.82 -17.58
N LYS A 211 5.89 4.81 -18.36
CA LYS A 211 6.98 4.59 -19.33
C LYS A 211 8.26 4.16 -18.61
N GLU A 212 8.67 4.90 -17.59
CA GLU A 212 9.86 4.57 -16.79
C GLU A 212 9.80 3.16 -16.20
N LYS A 213 8.63 2.74 -15.69
CA LYS A 213 8.44 1.39 -15.17
C LYS A 213 8.51 0.31 -16.25
N ASN A 214 7.94 0.55 -17.43
CA ASN A 214 8.06 -0.38 -18.55
C ASN A 214 9.51 -0.49 -19.01
N ASP A 215 10.24 0.61 -19.15
CA ASP A 215 11.66 0.60 -19.50
C ASP A 215 12.48 -0.15 -18.44
N PHE A 216 12.17 0.04 -17.16
CA PHE A 216 12.78 -0.71 -16.08
C PHE A 216 12.51 -2.22 -16.16
N LEU A 217 11.29 -2.65 -16.49
CA LEU A 217 10.96 -4.07 -16.64
C LEU A 217 11.64 -4.70 -17.89
N LEU A 218 11.75 -3.95 -18.97
CA LEU A 218 12.31 -4.45 -20.24
C LEU A 218 13.84 -4.45 -20.25
N ALA A 219 14.45 -3.37 -19.85
CA ALA A 219 15.88 -3.15 -19.94
C ALA A 219 16.57 -3.11 -18.57
N GLY A 220 15.97 -2.43 -17.59
CA GLY A 220 16.60 -2.20 -16.29
C GLY A 220 16.83 -3.48 -15.50
N LEU A 221 15.98 -4.51 -15.63
CA LEU A 221 16.21 -5.80 -14.96
C LEU A 221 17.39 -6.59 -15.54
N CYS A 222 17.81 -6.28 -16.76
CA CYS A 222 18.97 -6.86 -17.43
C CYS A 222 20.22 -5.99 -17.30
N ASP A 223 20.10 -4.80 -16.72
CA ASP A 223 21.22 -3.89 -16.51
C ASP A 223 22.19 -4.44 -15.45
N GLU A 224 23.42 -4.69 -15.85
CA GLU A 224 24.48 -5.21 -14.97
C GLU A 224 24.89 -4.20 -13.89
N ASP A 225 24.67 -2.91 -14.13
CA ASP A 225 24.96 -1.84 -13.17
C ASP A 225 23.85 -1.64 -12.14
N LEU A 226 22.65 -2.16 -12.39
CA LEU A 226 21.55 -2.11 -11.44
C LEU A 226 21.79 -3.12 -10.31
N ARG A 227 22.32 -2.62 -9.20
CA ARG A 227 22.59 -3.43 -8.01
C ARG A 227 21.77 -2.99 -6.83
N PRO A 228 21.21 -3.94 -6.05
CA PRO A 228 20.63 -3.62 -4.78
C PRO A 228 21.70 -3.17 -3.78
N SER A 229 21.26 -2.52 -2.72
CA SER A 229 22.13 -2.28 -1.58
C SER A 229 22.62 -3.60 -0.95
N ARG A 230 23.74 -3.57 -0.24
CA ARG A 230 24.38 -4.79 0.31
C ARG A 230 23.47 -5.52 1.28
N SER A 231 22.75 -4.78 2.10
CA SER A 231 21.83 -5.34 3.11
C SER A 231 20.55 -5.97 2.49
N HIS A 232 20.29 -5.76 1.20
CA HIS A 232 19.08 -6.24 0.51
C HIS A 232 19.37 -7.22 -0.65
N GLN A 233 20.57 -7.78 -0.77
CA GLN A 233 20.91 -8.67 -1.88
C GLN A 233 19.99 -9.89 -2.00
N ASP A 234 19.74 -10.60 -0.91
CA ASP A 234 18.85 -11.77 -0.90
C ASP A 234 17.39 -11.38 -1.15
N THR A 235 16.95 -10.26 -0.58
CA THR A 235 15.60 -9.72 -0.80
C THR A 235 15.40 -9.31 -2.26
N TRP A 236 16.44 -8.78 -2.91
CA TRP A 236 16.41 -8.40 -4.32
C TRP A 236 16.17 -9.59 -5.25
N VAL A 237 16.72 -10.76 -4.93
CA VAL A 237 16.44 -11.99 -5.71
C VAL A 237 14.94 -12.28 -5.74
N ILE A 238 14.25 -12.06 -4.62
CA ILE A 238 12.80 -12.24 -4.50
C ILE A 238 12.07 -11.15 -5.29
N ALA A 239 12.45 -9.89 -5.12
CA ALA A 239 11.88 -8.76 -5.86
C ALA A 239 11.95 -8.97 -7.37
N ARG A 240 13.09 -9.41 -7.90
CA ARG A 240 13.27 -9.72 -9.34
C ARG A 240 12.31 -10.80 -9.81
N LYS A 241 12.11 -11.87 -9.06
CA LYS A 241 11.15 -12.94 -9.42
C LYS A 241 9.71 -12.39 -9.48
N CYS A 242 9.32 -11.55 -8.52
CA CYS A 242 8.01 -10.89 -8.53
C CYS A 242 7.87 -9.92 -9.73
N LEU A 243 8.92 -9.17 -10.06
CA LEU A 243 8.94 -8.27 -11.23
C LEU A 243 8.79 -9.04 -12.55
N VAL A 244 9.43 -10.20 -12.68
CA VAL A 244 9.25 -11.08 -13.84
C VAL A 244 7.80 -11.56 -13.95
N ALA A 245 7.13 -11.85 -12.84
CA ALA A 245 5.70 -12.22 -12.85
C ALA A 245 4.83 -11.05 -13.35
N ILE A 246 5.09 -9.80 -12.91
CA ILE A 246 4.41 -8.61 -13.42
C ILE A 246 4.65 -8.46 -14.92
N TRP A 247 5.92 -8.57 -15.35
CA TRP A 247 6.28 -8.40 -16.76
C TRP A 247 5.59 -9.43 -17.64
N SER A 248 5.60 -10.71 -17.24
CA SER A 248 4.94 -11.79 -17.97
C SER A 248 3.43 -11.58 -18.07
N HIS A 249 2.80 -11.02 -17.03
CA HIS A 249 1.36 -10.73 -17.04
C HIS A 249 1.01 -9.56 -17.96
N ASN A 250 1.82 -8.50 -17.95
CA ASN A 250 1.57 -7.28 -18.74
C ASN A 250 2.08 -7.41 -20.19
N GLY A 251 2.74 -8.51 -20.55
CA GLY A 251 3.20 -8.80 -21.91
C GLY A 251 2.07 -9.09 -22.90
N PRO A 252 2.39 -9.13 -24.22
CA PRO A 252 1.39 -9.37 -25.26
C PRO A 252 0.64 -10.70 -25.12
N ASP A 253 1.30 -11.71 -24.56
CA ASP A 253 0.78 -13.06 -24.35
C ASP A 253 0.28 -13.28 -22.90
N GLY A 254 0.22 -12.22 -22.11
CA GLY A 254 -0.22 -12.29 -20.73
C GLY A 254 -1.73 -12.62 -20.62
N PRO A 255 -2.13 -13.27 -19.51
CA PRO A 255 -3.54 -13.61 -19.29
C PRO A 255 -4.37 -12.34 -19.16
N THR A 256 -5.52 -12.32 -19.82
CA THR A 256 -6.42 -11.16 -19.86
C THR A 256 -7.02 -10.83 -18.50
N LYS A 257 -7.16 -11.80 -17.63
CA LYS A 257 -7.66 -11.65 -16.25
C LYS A 257 -7.22 -12.85 -15.41
N MET A 258 -6.69 -12.56 -14.23
CA MET A 258 -6.39 -13.56 -13.21
C MET A 258 -7.36 -13.39 -12.04
N VAL A 259 -7.68 -14.50 -11.35
CA VAL A 259 -8.41 -14.41 -10.09
C VAL A 259 -7.46 -14.04 -8.95
N ASP A 260 -7.98 -13.38 -7.93
CA ASP A 260 -7.19 -12.82 -6.82
C ASP A 260 -6.27 -13.85 -6.14
N ASP A 261 -6.76 -15.09 -5.94
CA ASP A 261 -5.96 -16.18 -5.36
C ASP A 261 -4.78 -16.60 -6.25
N GLU A 262 -4.92 -16.53 -7.57
CA GLU A 262 -3.83 -16.81 -8.51
C GLU A 262 -2.79 -15.71 -8.50
N VAL A 263 -3.22 -14.45 -8.53
CA VAL A 263 -2.33 -13.28 -8.40
C VAL A 263 -1.53 -13.42 -7.12
N PHE A 264 -2.20 -13.63 -5.99
CA PHE A 264 -1.55 -13.81 -4.71
C PHE A 264 -0.52 -14.95 -4.73
N ARG A 265 -0.91 -16.12 -5.23
CA ARG A 265 -0.06 -17.31 -5.27
C ARG A 265 1.14 -17.14 -6.21
N LEU A 266 0.91 -16.66 -7.43
CA LEU A 266 1.92 -16.64 -8.50
C LEU A 266 2.85 -15.43 -8.43
N TRP A 267 2.34 -14.26 -8.05
CA TRP A 267 3.15 -13.04 -8.02
C TRP A 267 3.92 -12.84 -6.72
N LEU A 268 3.36 -13.33 -5.61
CA LEU A 268 3.90 -13.09 -4.29
C LEU A 268 4.35 -14.40 -3.62
N LYS A 269 3.42 -15.26 -3.23
CA LYS A 269 3.68 -16.42 -2.38
C LYS A 269 4.71 -17.40 -2.96
N ALA A 270 4.70 -17.64 -4.26
CA ALA A 270 5.62 -18.57 -4.92
C ALA A 270 7.10 -18.18 -4.78
N HIS A 271 7.37 -16.91 -4.53
CA HIS A 271 8.74 -16.36 -4.53
C HIS A 271 9.32 -16.16 -3.14
N VAL A 272 8.48 -16.09 -2.12
CA VAL A 272 8.91 -15.86 -0.73
C VAL A 272 9.33 -17.20 -0.09
N PRO A 273 10.41 -17.22 0.73
CA PRO A 273 10.86 -18.43 1.42
C PRO A 273 9.77 -19.09 2.27
N LYS A 274 9.67 -20.43 2.19
CA LYS A 274 8.60 -21.20 2.86
C LYS A 274 8.55 -20.99 4.37
N HIS A 275 9.69 -20.77 5.03
CA HIS A 275 9.74 -20.54 6.48
C HIS A 275 9.04 -19.24 6.91
N LEU A 276 8.86 -18.27 6.00
CA LEU A 276 8.10 -17.04 6.25
C LEU A 276 6.58 -17.25 6.06
N HIS A 277 6.14 -18.33 5.41
CA HIS A 277 4.73 -18.56 5.11
C HIS A 277 3.87 -18.77 6.37
N GLY A 278 4.46 -19.24 7.47
CA GLY A 278 3.75 -19.50 8.72
C GLY A 278 3.29 -18.23 9.47
N GLY A 279 3.95 -17.10 9.23
CA GLY A 279 3.68 -15.80 9.88
C GLY A 279 3.72 -15.85 11.42
N VAL A 280 3.66 -14.71 12.07
CA VAL A 280 3.54 -14.59 13.53
C VAL A 280 2.05 -14.55 13.90
N ILE A 281 1.54 -15.52 14.63
CA ILE A 281 0.19 -15.44 15.22
C ILE A 281 0.31 -14.65 16.51
N LEU A 282 -0.28 -13.48 16.53
CA LEU A 282 -0.35 -12.68 17.75
C LEU A 282 -1.48 -13.21 18.63
N PRO A 283 -1.27 -13.35 19.96
CA PRO A 283 -2.34 -13.71 20.86
C PRO A 283 -3.44 -12.63 20.82
N ALA A 284 -4.70 -13.06 20.70
CA ALA A 284 -5.83 -12.16 20.87
C ALA A 284 -5.75 -11.52 22.27
N LYS A 285 -5.82 -10.19 22.33
CA LYS A 285 -5.88 -9.45 23.60
C LYS A 285 -7.28 -9.53 24.20
#